data_dc961292486196f51c21356a1c39310c
#
_entry.id   dc961292486196f51c21356a1c39310c
#
_cell.length_a   1.000
_cell.length_b   1.000
_cell.length_c   1.000
_cell.angle_alpha   90.00
_cell.angle_beta   90.00
_cell.angle_gamma   90.00
#
_symmetry.space_group_name_H-M   'P 1'
#
loop_
_entity.id
_entity.type
_entity.pdbx_description
1 polymer ?
#
loop_
_entity_poly.entity_id
_entity_poly.type
_entity_poly.pdbx_seq_one_letter_code
_entity_poly.pdbx_strand_id
1 'polypeptide(L)'
;MPLQIVRNDITKMKVDAIVNAANSSLLGGGGVDGCIHRAAGPELLAECKMLGGCETGSAKITKGYKLPCKYVIHAVGPRWRDGKRGERDKLISCYQTSLALARENKCETVAFPLISSGIFGYPKDQALRIAIDTISEFLLENDMTVYIVIFDRKAYQISGKLYADIAEYIDDNYVDEHSDNYSARLRRLNALRDMEPVCEASVCEEADEAIEPILSMPMAAPKKTKSLDEALGQIDESFSEMLLRKIDEKGMTDAQCYKKANIDRKLFSKIRSDKLYKPSKPTAIAFAIALELSLDETKDMLMKAGFALSHSNKFDIIIEYFIENENYNVFEINEALFAFDQSLLGA
;
A
#
# COMPACT_ATOMS: atom_id res chain seq x y z
N MET A 1 -5.57 9.59 5.32
CA MET A 1 -4.90 9.26 4.03
C MET A 1 -5.64 9.94 2.91
N PRO A 2 -4.95 10.65 2.02
CA PRO A 2 -5.62 11.39 0.96
C PRO A 2 -6.25 10.50 -0.12
N LEU A 3 -5.68 9.34 -0.45
CA LEU A 3 -6.28 8.38 -1.38
C LEU A 3 -6.33 6.97 -0.78
N GLN A 4 -7.50 6.34 -0.84
CA GLN A 4 -7.72 4.98 -0.34
C GLN A 4 -8.49 4.15 -1.37
N ILE A 5 -8.06 2.90 -1.56
CA ILE A 5 -8.81 1.92 -2.35
C ILE A 5 -9.54 1.02 -1.38
N VAL A 6 -10.86 0.98 -1.45
CA VAL A 6 -11.70 0.26 -0.49
C VAL A 6 -12.69 -0.66 -1.19
N ARG A 7 -12.92 -1.84 -0.60
CA ARG A 7 -13.97 -2.73 -1.05
C ARG A 7 -15.24 -2.46 -0.25
N ASN A 8 -16.19 -1.78 -0.86
CA ASN A 8 -17.44 -1.39 -0.18
C ASN A 8 -18.60 -1.18 -1.18
N ASP A 9 -19.78 -0.95 -0.64
CA ASP A 9 -20.95 -0.45 -1.37
C ASP A 9 -20.95 1.09 -1.29
N ILE A 10 -20.76 1.76 -2.42
CA ILE A 10 -20.64 3.22 -2.48
C ILE A 10 -21.91 3.93 -1.94
N THR A 11 -23.08 3.28 -2.04
CA THR A 11 -24.34 3.84 -1.56
C THR A 11 -24.44 3.87 -0.03
N LYS A 12 -23.55 3.18 0.67
CA LYS A 12 -23.50 3.11 2.14
C LYS A 12 -22.37 3.93 2.75
N MET A 13 -21.54 4.54 1.93
CA MET A 13 -20.39 5.29 2.41
C MET A 13 -20.80 6.63 3.02
N LYS A 14 -20.33 6.88 4.22
CA LYS A 14 -20.52 8.16 4.94
C LYS A 14 -19.41 9.12 4.53
N VAL A 15 -19.61 9.83 3.43
CA VAL A 15 -18.69 10.81 2.84
C VAL A 15 -19.46 12.08 2.46
N ASP A 16 -18.76 13.18 2.14
CA ASP A 16 -19.45 14.40 1.72
C ASP A 16 -20.06 14.24 0.33
N ALA A 17 -19.35 13.61 -0.59
CA ALA A 17 -19.87 13.34 -1.93
C ALA A 17 -19.55 11.93 -2.39
N ILE A 18 -20.48 11.31 -3.12
CA ILE A 18 -20.21 10.11 -3.92
C ILE A 18 -20.26 10.46 -5.41
N VAL A 19 -19.43 9.80 -6.21
CA VAL A 19 -19.46 9.95 -7.66
C VAL A 19 -20.29 8.82 -8.27
N ASN A 20 -21.18 9.19 -9.16
CA ASN A 20 -22.01 8.29 -9.93
C ASN A 20 -21.41 8.13 -11.35
N ALA A 21 -21.11 6.91 -11.78
CA ALA A 21 -20.76 6.61 -13.16
C ALA A 21 -22.03 6.63 -14.04
N ALA A 22 -22.46 7.83 -14.41
CA ALA A 22 -23.71 8.12 -15.09
C ALA A 22 -23.61 7.94 -16.62
N ASN A 23 -24.76 7.84 -17.25
CA ASN A 23 -24.88 8.04 -18.70
C ASN A 23 -25.16 9.51 -19.05
N SER A 24 -25.06 9.89 -20.32
CA SER A 24 -25.22 11.27 -20.78
C SER A 24 -26.61 11.88 -20.53
N SER A 25 -27.65 11.06 -20.36
CA SER A 25 -29.00 11.57 -20.04
C SER A 25 -29.16 11.92 -18.56
N LEU A 26 -28.33 11.37 -17.67
CA LEU A 26 -28.44 11.44 -16.20
C LEU A 26 -29.74 10.85 -15.61
N LEU A 27 -30.49 10.09 -16.39
CA LEU A 27 -31.82 9.60 -15.98
C LEU A 27 -31.81 8.21 -15.34
N GLY A 28 -30.65 7.80 -14.86
CA GLY A 28 -30.45 6.47 -14.29
C GLY A 28 -30.15 5.43 -15.36
N GLY A 29 -29.77 4.24 -14.92
CA GLY A 29 -29.41 3.13 -15.80
C GLY A 29 -29.14 1.85 -15.02
N GLY A 30 -28.22 1.02 -15.55
CA GLY A 30 -27.76 -0.21 -14.89
C GLY A 30 -26.51 0.00 -14.03
N GLY A 31 -26.09 -1.05 -13.34
CA GLY A 31 -24.87 -1.05 -12.53
C GLY A 31 -24.95 -0.09 -11.35
N VAL A 32 -23.84 0.60 -11.06
CA VAL A 32 -23.75 1.54 -9.93
C VAL A 32 -24.73 2.70 -10.04
N ASP A 33 -24.97 3.22 -11.26
CA ASP A 33 -25.93 4.29 -11.54
C ASP A 33 -27.34 3.93 -11.05
N GLY A 34 -27.83 2.75 -11.43
CA GLY A 34 -29.12 2.26 -10.96
C GLY A 34 -29.18 2.01 -9.45
N CYS A 35 -28.09 1.57 -8.82
CA CYS A 35 -28.02 1.40 -7.37
C CYS A 35 -28.12 2.75 -6.64
N ILE A 36 -27.39 3.76 -7.12
CA ILE A 36 -27.41 5.11 -6.54
C ILE A 36 -28.79 5.74 -6.68
N HIS A 37 -29.42 5.68 -7.85
CA HIS A 37 -30.76 6.22 -8.06
C HIS A 37 -31.82 5.54 -7.17
N ARG A 38 -31.76 4.21 -7.01
CA ARG A 38 -32.66 3.48 -6.10
C ARG A 38 -32.45 3.87 -4.63
N ALA A 39 -31.20 3.99 -4.20
CA ALA A 39 -30.88 4.31 -2.82
C ALA A 39 -31.20 5.78 -2.47
N ALA A 40 -30.98 6.71 -3.40
CA ALA A 40 -31.26 8.13 -3.23
C ALA A 40 -32.76 8.46 -3.20
N GLY A 41 -33.57 7.69 -3.91
CA GLY A 41 -35.01 7.94 -4.05
C GLY A 41 -35.37 8.75 -5.31
N PRO A 42 -36.68 8.97 -5.54
CA PRO A 42 -37.18 9.60 -6.76
C PRO A 42 -36.81 11.09 -6.90
N GLU A 43 -36.49 11.75 -5.81
CA GLU A 43 -36.08 13.16 -5.81
C GLU A 43 -34.79 13.39 -6.58
N LEU A 44 -33.81 12.44 -6.52
CA LEU A 44 -32.58 12.49 -7.29
C LEU A 44 -32.88 12.52 -8.79
N LEU A 45 -33.79 11.65 -9.25
CA LEU A 45 -34.17 11.60 -10.67
C LEU A 45 -34.86 12.91 -11.11
N ALA A 46 -35.69 13.51 -10.22
CA ALA A 46 -36.35 14.79 -10.51
C ALA A 46 -35.30 15.91 -10.70
N GLU A 47 -34.30 15.99 -9.84
CA GLU A 47 -33.20 16.97 -9.97
C GLU A 47 -32.38 16.70 -11.22
N CYS A 48 -32.01 15.46 -11.53
CA CYS A 48 -31.27 15.08 -12.73
C CYS A 48 -32.00 15.47 -14.01
N LYS A 49 -33.34 15.38 -14.07
CA LYS A 49 -34.12 15.85 -15.21
C LYS A 49 -33.95 17.33 -15.49
N MET A 50 -33.86 18.16 -14.43
CA MET A 50 -33.66 19.60 -14.56
C MET A 50 -32.25 19.96 -15.06
N LEU A 51 -31.25 19.08 -14.85
CA LEU A 51 -29.89 19.29 -15.37
C LEU A 51 -29.77 19.16 -16.89
N GLY A 52 -30.75 18.52 -17.57
CA GLY A 52 -30.80 18.44 -19.03
C GLY A 52 -29.69 17.58 -19.66
N GLY A 53 -29.16 16.59 -18.92
CA GLY A 53 -28.07 15.74 -19.37
C GLY A 53 -26.67 16.29 -19.06
N CYS A 54 -25.61 15.54 -19.49
CA CYS A 54 -24.20 15.89 -19.30
C CYS A 54 -23.37 15.31 -20.43
N GLU A 55 -22.37 16.03 -20.90
CA GLU A 55 -21.46 15.60 -21.97
C GLU A 55 -20.45 14.56 -21.46
N THR A 56 -20.00 13.69 -22.38
CA THR A 56 -18.96 12.70 -22.08
C THR A 56 -17.62 13.40 -21.80
N GLY A 57 -17.03 13.10 -20.67
CA GLY A 57 -15.80 13.76 -20.17
C GLY A 57 -16.10 14.85 -19.14
N SER A 58 -17.36 15.08 -18.78
CA SER A 58 -17.79 16.10 -17.83
C SER A 58 -18.57 15.49 -16.67
N ALA A 59 -18.89 16.31 -15.66
CA ALA A 59 -19.70 15.92 -14.52
C ALA A 59 -20.66 17.04 -14.11
N LYS A 60 -21.76 16.68 -13.41
CA LYS A 60 -22.72 17.59 -12.78
C LYS A 60 -23.02 17.13 -11.35
N ILE A 61 -23.39 18.05 -10.50
CA ILE A 61 -23.64 17.76 -9.06
C ILE A 61 -25.12 17.93 -8.71
N THR A 62 -25.59 17.07 -7.81
CA THR A 62 -26.93 17.12 -7.18
C THR A 62 -26.82 16.90 -5.69
N LYS A 63 -27.93 17.02 -4.96
CA LYS A 63 -28.03 16.62 -3.57
C LYS A 63 -28.03 15.09 -3.42
N GLY A 64 -27.63 14.60 -2.23
CA GLY A 64 -27.57 13.16 -1.93
C GLY A 64 -28.91 12.53 -1.55
N TYR A 65 -29.91 13.33 -1.17
CA TYR A 65 -31.24 12.92 -0.72
C TYR A 65 -31.21 11.85 0.38
N LYS A 66 -31.67 10.59 0.11
CA LYS A 66 -31.69 9.50 1.10
C LYS A 66 -30.36 8.80 1.29
N LEU A 67 -29.34 9.17 0.51
CA LEU A 67 -28.00 8.63 0.66
C LEU A 67 -27.29 9.23 1.89
N PRO A 68 -26.33 8.50 2.50
CA PRO A 68 -25.58 9.00 3.65
C PRO A 68 -24.46 10.00 3.25
N CYS A 69 -24.64 10.76 2.16
CA CYS A 69 -23.76 11.79 1.65
C CYS A 69 -24.53 13.09 1.37
N LYS A 70 -23.81 14.22 1.32
CA LYS A 70 -24.42 15.52 1.02
C LYS A 70 -24.74 15.66 -0.47
N TYR A 71 -23.84 15.17 -1.32
CA TYR A 71 -23.89 15.37 -2.76
C TYR A 71 -23.68 14.07 -3.55
N VAL A 72 -24.27 14.04 -4.75
CA VAL A 72 -23.94 13.06 -5.79
C VAL A 72 -23.38 13.81 -6.99
N ILE A 73 -22.18 13.44 -7.42
CA ILE A 73 -21.50 13.98 -8.59
C ILE A 73 -21.68 12.98 -9.74
N HIS A 74 -22.44 13.35 -10.75
CA HIS A 74 -22.77 12.50 -11.89
C HIS A 74 -21.70 12.69 -12.98
N ALA A 75 -20.73 11.79 -13.07
CA ALA A 75 -19.65 11.80 -14.05
C ALA A 75 -20.01 10.94 -15.25
N VAL A 76 -19.91 11.48 -16.46
CA VAL A 76 -20.20 10.77 -17.70
C VAL A 76 -18.92 10.33 -18.37
N GLY A 77 -18.47 9.14 -18.04
CA GLY A 77 -17.26 8.56 -18.63
C GLY A 77 -17.43 8.10 -20.08
N PRO A 78 -16.32 7.92 -20.81
CA PRO A 78 -16.34 7.46 -22.19
C PRO A 78 -16.74 5.97 -22.28
N ARG A 79 -17.36 5.60 -23.38
CA ARG A 79 -17.53 4.20 -23.76
C ARG A 79 -16.27 3.73 -24.47
N TRP A 80 -15.66 2.65 -24.00
CA TRP A 80 -14.46 2.08 -24.62
C TRP A 80 -14.76 1.54 -26.01
N ARG A 81 -13.87 1.78 -26.95
CA ARG A 81 -13.90 1.20 -28.29
C ARG A 81 -12.55 0.60 -28.66
N ASP A 82 -11.52 1.41 -28.83
CA ASP A 82 -10.20 0.99 -29.28
C ASP A 82 -9.04 1.77 -28.62
N GLY A 83 -9.34 2.71 -27.72
CA GLY A 83 -8.36 3.57 -27.04
C GLY A 83 -7.77 4.69 -27.92
N LYS A 84 -8.26 4.84 -29.15
CA LYS A 84 -7.71 5.83 -30.13
C LYS A 84 -8.63 7.04 -30.39
N ARG A 85 -9.74 7.15 -29.67
CA ARG A 85 -10.77 8.19 -29.88
C ARG A 85 -10.84 9.20 -28.76
N GLY A 86 -9.71 9.38 -28.05
CA GLY A 86 -9.64 10.30 -26.92
C GLY A 86 -10.35 9.79 -25.66
N GLU A 87 -10.57 8.46 -25.55
CA GLU A 87 -11.24 7.87 -24.39
C GLU A 87 -10.44 8.12 -23.12
N ARG A 88 -9.08 8.08 -23.22
CA ARG A 88 -8.21 8.35 -22.08
C ARG A 88 -8.40 9.78 -21.58
N ASP A 89 -8.34 10.77 -22.45
CA ASP A 89 -8.46 12.18 -22.08
C ASP A 89 -9.84 12.51 -21.51
N LYS A 90 -10.90 11.90 -22.07
CA LYS A 90 -12.27 12.04 -21.55
C LYS A 90 -12.42 11.41 -20.18
N LEU A 91 -11.75 10.27 -19.90
CA LEU A 91 -11.80 9.66 -18.59
C LEU A 91 -11.04 10.50 -17.55
N ILE A 92 -9.87 11.02 -17.90
CA ILE A 92 -9.12 11.98 -17.06
C ILE A 92 -10.00 13.19 -16.73
N SER A 93 -10.62 13.79 -17.76
CA SER A 93 -11.51 14.94 -17.61
C SER A 93 -12.68 14.68 -16.66
N CYS A 94 -13.26 13.45 -16.67
CA CYS A 94 -14.30 13.06 -15.71
C CYS A 94 -13.83 13.15 -14.27
N TYR A 95 -12.64 12.60 -13.97
CA TYR A 95 -12.07 12.67 -12.62
C TYR A 95 -11.76 14.10 -12.23
N GLN A 96 -11.10 14.86 -13.10
CA GLN A 96 -10.76 16.27 -12.84
C GLN A 96 -11.99 17.14 -12.59
N THR A 97 -13.02 17.04 -13.44
CA THR A 97 -14.27 17.80 -13.28
C THR A 97 -15.00 17.40 -11.98
N SER A 98 -15.03 16.10 -11.64
CA SER A 98 -15.66 15.63 -10.41
C SER A 98 -14.94 16.14 -9.17
N LEU A 99 -13.62 16.13 -9.17
CA LEU A 99 -12.80 16.65 -8.08
C LEU A 99 -12.92 18.16 -7.93
N ALA A 100 -12.99 18.90 -9.05
CA ALA A 100 -13.23 20.34 -9.04
C ALA A 100 -14.59 20.68 -8.43
N LEU A 101 -15.66 19.99 -8.83
CA LEU A 101 -17.00 20.15 -8.24
C LEU A 101 -17.02 19.83 -6.73
N ALA A 102 -16.34 18.78 -6.31
CA ALA A 102 -16.20 18.45 -4.90
C ALA A 102 -15.50 19.56 -4.11
N ARG A 103 -14.40 20.10 -4.64
CA ARG A 103 -13.65 21.22 -4.04
C ARG A 103 -14.50 22.50 -3.95
N GLU A 104 -15.21 22.86 -5.02
CA GLU A 104 -16.09 24.02 -5.07
C GLU A 104 -17.21 23.93 -4.02
N ASN A 105 -17.72 22.70 -3.75
CA ASN A 105 -18.73 22.44 -2.74
C ASN A 105 -18.13 22.12 -1.35
N LYS A 106 -16.83 22.38 -1.15
CA LYS A 106 -16.15 22.24 0.13
C LYS A 106 -16.24 20.82 0.72
N CYS A 107 -16.22 19.80 -0.13
CA CYS A 107 -16.18 18.41 0.29
C CYS A 107 -14.78 18.08 0.83
N GLU A 108 -14.70 17.51 2.01
CA GLU A 108 -13.47 16.97 2.61
C GLU A 108 -13.26 15.51 2.22
N THR A 109 -14.35 14.80 1.89
CA THR A 109 -14.33 13.37 1.56
C THR A 109 -15.17 13.06 0.33
N VAL A 110 -14.58 12.31 -0.64
CA VAL A 110 -15.25 11.92 -1.88
C VAL A 110 -15.00 10.45 -2.19
N ALA A 111 -16.05 9.73 -2.61
CA ALA A 111 -15.94 8.34 -3.02
C ALA A 111 -16.24 8.19 -4.52
N PHE A 112 -15.34 7.56 -5.25
CA PHE A 112 -15.44 7.27 -6.67
C PHE A 112 -15.67 5.78 -6.92
N PRO A 113 -16.57 5.40 -7.83
CA PRO A 113 -16.52 4.09 -8.45
C PRO A 113 -15.42 4.08 -9.52
N LEU A 114 -15.04 2.91 -10.01
CA LEU A 114 -14.16 2.83 -11.17
C LEU A 114 -14.94 3.20 -12.45
N ILE A 115 -14.85 4.49 -12.85
CA ILE A 115 -15.64 5.08 -13.95
C ILE A 115 -15.35 4.33 -15.26
N SER A 116 -16.37 4.08 -16.07
CA SER A 116 -16.35 3.41 -17.37
C SER A 116 -15.96 1.93 -17.37
N SER A 117 -15.51 1.34 -16.27
CA SER A 117 -15.01 -0.04 -16.23
C SER A 117 -16.09 -1.14 -16.23
N GLY A 118 -17.36 -0.76 -16.07
CA GLY A 118 -18.51 -1.65 -16.09
C GLY A 118 -19.09 -1.82 -17.53
N ILE A 119 -20.35 -1.40 -17.72
CA ILE A 119 -21.10 -1.52 -18.99
C ILE A 119 -20.41 -0.78 -20.15
N PHE A 120 -19.63 0.26 -19.86
CA PHE A 120 -18.90 1.02 -20.89
C PHE A 120 -17.62 0.33 -21.35
N GLY A 121 -17.21 -0.77 -20.70
CA GLY A 121 -16.19 -1.71 -21.18
C GLY A 121 -14.76 -1.19 -21.18
N TYR A 122 -14.45 -0.10 -20.47
CA TYR A 122 -13.07 0.37 -20.33
C TYR A 122 -12.22 -0.69 -19.64
N PRO A 123 -11.02 -1.06 -20.13
CA PRO A 123 -10.15 -2.02 -19.47
C PRO A 123 -9.89 -1.58 -18.00
N LYS A 124 -10.13 -2.51 -17.07
CA LYS A 124 -10.18 -2.17 -15.64
C LYS A 124 -8.83 -1.70 -15.08
N ASP A 125 -7.74 -2.34 -15.52
CA ASP A 125 -6.37 -1.99 -15.20
C ASP A 125 -6.02 -0.55 -15.66
N GLN A 126 -6.33 -0.23 -16.91
CA GLN A 126 -6.10 1.09 -17.45
C GLN A 126 -6.99 2.15 -16.78
N ALA A 127 -8.26 1.83 -16.52
CA ALA A 127 -9.18 2.74 -15.84
C ALA A 127 -8.74 3.03 -14.41
N LEU A 128 -8.23 2.01 -13.69
CA LEU A 128 -7.71 2.18 -12.32
C LEU A 128 -6.44 3.03 -12.31
N ARG A 129 -5.51 2.78 -13.24
CA ARG A 129 -4.28 3.59 -13.36
C ARG A 129 -4.61 5.05 -13.63
N ILE A 130 -5.50 5.35 -14.58
CA ILE A 130 -5.95 6.72 -14.89
C ILE A 130 -6.60 7.37 -13.66
N ALA A 131 -7.45 6.63 -12.94
CA ALA A 131 -8.08 7.13 -11.71
C ALA A 131 -7.02 7.52 -10.66
N ILE A 132 -6.09 6.61 -10.38
CA ILE A 132 -5.02 6.82 -9.40
C ILE A 132 -4.16 8.02 -9.79
N ASP A 133 -3.64 8.07 -11.01
CA ASP A 133 -2.75 9.12 -11.48
C ASP A 133 -3.44 10.49 -11.38
N THR A 134 -4.68 10.60 -11.90
CA THR A 134 -5.42 11.88 -11.92
C THR A 134 -5.80 12.35 -10.51
N ILE A 135 -6.24 11.44 -9.65
CA ILE A 135 -6.60 11.78 -8.26
C ILE A 135 -5.35 12.16 -7.47
N SER A 136 -4.25 11.44 -7.65
CA SER A 136 -2.99 11.72 -6.96
C SER A 136 -2.43 13.09 -7.34
N GLU A 137 -2.43 13.42 -8.62
CA GLU A 137 -2.03 14.75 -9.12
C GLU A 137 -2.87 15.86 -8.46
N PHE A 138 -4.20 15.72 -8.43
CA PHE A 138 -5.08 16.67 -7.76
C PHE A 138 -4.77 16.80 -6.26
N LEU A 139 -4.49 15.70 -5.58
CA LEU A 139 -4.22 15.68 -4.13
C LEU A 139 -2.86 16.29 -3.76
N LEU A 140 -1.92 16.43 -4.69
CA LEU A 140 -0.69 17.16 -4.43
C LEU A 140 -0.94 18.64 -4.06
N GLU A 141 -1.98 19.24 -4.63
CA GLU A 141 -2.33 20.64 -4.42
C GLU A 141 -3.53 20.86 -3.48
N ASN A 142 -4.33 19.82 -3.22
CA ASN A 142 -5.58 19.93 -2.48
C ASN A 142 -5.63 18.99 -1.27
N ASP A 143 -6.17 19.47 -0.16
CA ASP A 143 -6.40 18.66 1.04
C ASP A 143 -7.81 18.05 1.00
N MET A 144 -7.90 16.81 0.52
CA MET A 144 -9.14 16.04 0.42
C MET A 144 -8.85 14.56 0.66
N THR A 145 -9.78 13.82 1.21
CA THR A 145 -9.69 12.35 1.26
C THR A 145 -10.55 11.76 0.15
N VAL A 146 -9.94 10.99 -0.72
CA VAL A 146 -10.62 10.35 -1.86
C VAL A 146 -10.59 8.83 -1.69
N TYR A 147 -11.75 8.20 -1.90
CA TYR A 147 -11.91 6.76 -1.90
C TYR A 147 -12.18 6.25 -3.32
N ILE A 148 -11.41 5.27 -3.80
CA ILE A 148 -11.79 4.47 -4.97
C ILE A 148 -12.50 3.23 -4.44
N VAL A 149 -13.78 3.07 -4.77
CA VAL A 149 -14.65 2.02 -4.25
C VAL A 149 -14.77 0.90 -5.27
N ILE A 150 -14.32 -0.29 -4.88
CA ILE A 150 -14.39 -1.49 -5.70
C ILE A 150 -15.41 -2.44 -5.08
N PHE A 151 -16.44 -2.80 -5.83
CA PHE A 151 -17.47 -3.72 -5.36
C PHE A 151 -17.05 -5.20 -5.53
N ASP A 152 -16.42 -5.54 -6.65
CA ASP A 152 -16.02 -6.91 -6.99
C ASP A 152 -14.50 -7.05 -7.03
N ARG A 153 -13.97 -8.13 -6.40
CA ARG A 153 -12.53 -8.47 -6.40
C ARG A 153 -11.98 -8.66 -7.82
N LYS A 154 -12.78 -9.21 -8.76
CA LYS A 154 -12.39 -9.37 -10.17
C LYS A 154 -12.21 -8.04 -10.90
N ALA A 155 -12.74 -6.96 -10.37
CA ALA A 155 -12.54 -5.62 -10.94
C ALA A 155 -11.13 -5.06 -10.68
N TYR A 156 -10.42 -5.66 -9.74
CA TYR A 156 -9.07 -5.29 -9.35
C TYR A 156 -8.11 -6.35 -9.90
N GLN A 157 -7.65 -6.16 -11.09
CA GLN A 157 -6.64 -7.02 -11.73
C GLN A 157 -5.41 -6.18 -12.04
N ILE A 158 -4.31 -6.55 -11.43
CA ILE A 158 -2.97 -6.09 -11.84
C ILE A 158 -2.77 -6.48 -13.32
N SER A 159 -1.97 -5.71 -14.06
CA SER A 159 -1.57 -6.13 -15.40
C SER A 159 -1.01 -7.55 -15.29
N GLY A 160 -1.48 -8.47 -16.14
CA GLY A 160 -1.14 -9.88 -16.02
C GLY A 160 0.37 -10.17 -16.01
N LYS A 161 1.16 -9.29 -16.62
CA LYS A 161 2.63 -9.36 -16.60
C LYS A 161 3.19 -9.04 -15.21
N LEU A 162 2.78 -7.91 -14.61
CA LEU A 162 3.26 -7.51 -13.28
C LEU A 162 2.90 -8.55 -12.21
N TYR A 163 1.70 -9.13 -12.30
CA TYR A 163 1.29 -10.21 -11.40
C TYR A 163 2.17 -11.46 -11.57
N ALA A 164 2.50 -11.85 -12.81
CA ALA A 164 3.37 -13.00 -13.08
C ALA A 164 4.80 -12.74 -12.54
N ASP A 165 5.35 -11.56 -12.80
CA ASP A 165 6.69 -11.17 -12.37
C ASP A 165 6.80 -11.14 -10.83
N ILE A 166 5.77 -10.61 -10.12
CA ILE A 166 5.71 -10.61 -8.66
C ILE A 166 5.51 -12.03 -8.10
N ALA A 167 4.66 -12.84 -8.71
CA ALA A 167 4.43 -14.21 -8.28
C ALA A 167 5.70 -15.05 -8.42
N GLU A 168 6.43 -14.92 -9.53
CA GLU A 168 7.71 -15.58 -9.77
C GLU A 168 8.76 -15.13 -8.74
N TYR A 169 8.88 -13.83 -8.47
CA TYR A 169 9.78 -13.27 -7.46
C TYR A 169 9.45 -13.78 -6.04
N ILE A 170 8.15 -13.85 -5.69
CA ILE A 170 7.72 -14.40 -4.38
C ILE A 170 8.08 -15.88 -4.29
N ASP A 171 7.81 -16.66 -5.33
CA ASP A 171 8.08 -18.10 -5.33
C ASP A 171 9.58 -18.36 -5.22
N ASP A 172 10.42 -17.65 -5.95
CA ASP A 172 11.88 -17.78 -5.90
C ASP A 172 12.43 -17.45 -4.51
N ASN A 173 12.04 -16.31 -3.94
CA ASN A 173 12.52 -15.90 -2.62
C ASN A 173 11.92 -16.71 -1.45
N TYR A 174 10.69 -17.21 -1.60
CA TYR A 174 10.04 -18.04 -0.59
C TYR A 174 10.55 -19.48 -0.58
N VAL A 175 10.89 -20.03 -1.75
CA VAL A 175 11.42 -21.39 -1.91
C VAL A 175 12.86 -21.47 -1.37
N ASP A 176 13.71 -20.47 -1.60
CA ASP A 176 15.10 -20.48 -1.15
C ASP A 176 15.23 -20.54 0.38
N GLU A 177 14.46 -19.75 1.13
CA GLU A 177 14.43 -19.84 2.62
C GLU A 177 13.85 -21.17 3.14
N HIS A 178 12.86 -21.74 2.45
CA HIS A 178 12.23 -23.00 2.90
C HIS A 178 12.99 -24.23 2.42
N SER A 179 13.71 -24.18 1.29
CA SER A 179 14.53 -25.29 0.80
C SER A 179 15.76 -25.49 1.68
N ASP A 180 16.44 -24.44 2.12
CA ASP A 180 17.58 -24.52 3.02
C ASP A 180 17.20 -25.04 4.40
N ASN A 181 16.07 -24.61 4.97
CA ASN A 181 15.54 -25.12 6.21
C ASN A 181 15.08 -26.59 6.11
N TYR A 182 14.47 -26.98 5.01
CA TYR A 182 14.02 -28.36 4.82
C TYR A 182 15.21 -29.30 4.62
N SER A 183 16.19 -28.92 3.80
CA SER A 183 17.40 -29.70 3.58
C SER A 183 18.29 -29.76 4.82
N ALA A 184 18.40 -28.69 5.61
CA ALA A 184 19.11 -28.67 6.89
C ALA A 184 18.39 -29.49 7.95
N ARG A 185 17.04 -29.46 7.96
CA ARG A 185 16.22 -30.28 8.87
C ARG A 185 16.30 -31.78 8.50
N LEU A 186 16.30 -32.13 7.23
CA LEU A 186 16.50 -33.50 6.76
C LEU A 186 17.90 -34.01 7.09
N ARG A 187 18.96 -33.20 6.94
CA ARG A 187 20.34 -33.56 7.34
C ARG A 187 20.44 -33.78 8.84
N ARG A 188 19.81 -32.94 9.66
CA ARG A 188 19.74 -33.12 11.12
C ARG A 188 18.95 -34.37 11.53
N LEU A 189 17.81 -34.65 10.87
CA LEU A 189 17.03 -35.83 11.08
C LEU A 189 17.77 -37.12 10.67
N ASN A 190 18.48 -37.10 9.55
CA ASN A 190 19.32 -38.21 9.13
C ASN A 190 20.52 -38.41 10.01
N ALA A 191 21.19 -37.34 10.46
CA ALA A 191 22.28 -37.43 11.44
C ALA A 191 21.84 -37.94 12.79
N LEU A 192 20.61 -37.65 13.23
CA LEU A 192 20.02 -38.23 14.48
C LEU A 192 19.60 -39.69 14.30
N ARG A 193 19.25 -40.09 13.06
CA ARG A 193 18.86 -41.49 12.75
C ARG A 193 20.08 -42.40 12.61
N ASP A 194 21.22 -41.86 12.24
CA ASP A 194 22.51 -42.57 12.17
C ASP A 194 23.20 -42.66 13.53
N MET A 195 22.64 -42.08 14.60
CA MET A 195 23.04 -42.20 15.99
C MET A 195 22.09 -43.15 16.74
N GLU A 196 21.94 -44.37 16.27
CA GLU A 196 21.35 -45.41 17.12
C GLU A 196 22.37 -45.80 18.19
N PRO A 197 21.96 -45.91 19.47
CA PRO A 197 22.86 -46.32 20.52
C PRO A 197 23.11 -47.83 20.41
N VAL A 198 24.33 -48.21 20.06
CA VAL A 198 24.80 -49.57 20.27
C VAL A 198 24.99 -49.73 21.77
N CYS A 199 24.01 -50.36 22.42
CA CYS A 199 24.19 -50.90 23.73
C CYS A 199 24.95 -52.21 23.61
N GLU A 200 26.25 -52.18 23.87
CA GLU A 200 26.96 -53.38 24.32
C GLU A 200 27.70 -53.09 25.62
N ALA A 201 27.28 -53.82 26.62
CA ALA A 201 27.92 -53.85 27.91
C ALA A 201 29.17 -54.75 27.82
N SER A 202 30.34 -54.26 28.22
CA SER A 202 31.40 -55.08 28.73
C SER A 202 32.38 -54.26 29.61
N VAL A 203 32.31 -54.59 30.87
CA VAL A 203 33.36 -54.87 31.85
C VAL A 203 34.59 -53.98 31.94
N CYS A 204 34.79 -53.50 33.16
CA CYS A 204 35.91 -52.81 33.73
C CYS A 204 37.28 -53.51 33.48
N GLU A 205 38.29 -52.72 33.20
CA GLU A 205 39.64 -52.94 33.73
C GLU A 205 40.35 -51.62 33.94
N GLU A 206 40.87 -51.44 35.14
CA GLU A 206 41.68 -50.31 35.60
C GLU A 206 43.01 -50.26 34.87
N ALA A 207 43.41 -49.06 34.43
CA ALA A 207 44.81 -48.76 34.19
C ALA A 207 45.08 -47.28 34.51
N ASP A 208 45.82 -47.10 35.61
CA ASP A 208 46.52 -45.86 35.95
C ASP A 208 47.49 -45.48 34.83
N GLU A 209 47.32 -44.30 34.22
CA GLU A 209 48.46 -43.64 33.57
C GLU A 209 48.30 -42.10 33.61
N ALA A 210 49.29 -41.53 34.24
CA ALA A 210 49.88 -40.21 34.23
C ALA A 210 49.12 -39.03 33.56
N ILE A 211 48.72 -38.11 34.44
CA ILE A 211 48.27 -36.75 34.04
C ILE A 211 49.49 -35.94 33.63
N GLU A 212 49.67 -35.66 32.31
CA GLU A 212 50.52 -34.59 31.84
C GLU A 212 49.83 -33.22 32.01
N PRO A 213 50.54 -32.14 32.38
CA PRO A 213 49.96 -30.85 32.60
C PRO A 213 49.56 -30.20 31.26
N ILE A 214 48.27 -29.95 31.09
CA ILE A 214 47.72 -29.18 29.98
C ILE A 214 48.36 -27.79 29.99
N LEU A 215 49.14 -27.48 28.94
CA LEU A 215 49.62 -26.14 28.69
C LEU A 215 48.49 -25.13 28.73
N SER A 216 48.64 -24.14 29.60
CA SER A 216 47.73 -23.00 29.73
C SER A 216 47.63 -22.26 28.38
N MET A 217 46.47 -22.38 27.70
CA MET A 217 46.11 -21.46 26.65
C MET A 217 46.00 -20.05 27.23
N PRO A 218 46.52 -19.00 26.57
CA PRO A 218 46.39 -17.66 27.05
C PRO A 218 44.90 -17.29 27.09
N MET A 219 44.39 -17.05 28.30
CA MET A 219 43.06 -16.47 28.51
C MET A 219 42.97 -15.18 27.70
N ALA A 220 42.08 -15.14 26.70
CA ALA A 220 41.74 -13.93 26.00
C ALA A 220 41.34 -12.86 27.05
N ALA A 221 42.00 -11.71 26.99
CA ALA A 221 41.72 -10.59 27.90
C ALA A 221 40.18 -10.30 27.88
N PRO A 222 39.56 -10.03 29.03
CA PRO A 222 38.15 -9.75 29.05
C PRO A 222 37.87 -8.52 28.16
N LYS A 223 37.03 -8.67 27.15
CA LYS A 223 36.53 -7.53 26.38
C LYS A 223 35.96 -6.56 27.40
N LYS A 224 36.48 -5.33 27.45
CA LYS A 224 35.89 -4.26 28.26
C LYS A 224 34.41 -4.16 27.89
N THR A 225 33.56 -4.66 28.78
CA THR A 225 32.12 -4.43 28.69
C THR A 225 31.88 -2.95 28.90
N LYS A 226 31.42 -2.25 27.85
CA LYS A 226 30.99 -0.85 27.99
C LYS A 226 29.97 -0.78 29.13
N SER A 227 30.03 0.24 29.95
CA SER A 227 29.02 0.45 30.97
C SER A 227 27.65 0.67 30.32
N LEU A 228 26.56 0.34 31.03
CA LEU A 228 25.22 0.59 30.53
C LEU A 228 25.00 2.07 30.17
N ASP A 229 25.56 2.96 30.99
CA ASP A 229 25.50 4.40 30.77
C ASP A 229 26.25 4.84 29.52
N GLU A 230 27.41 4.24 29.23
CA GLU A 230 28.14 4.47 27.96
C GLU A 230 27.38 3.94 26.75
N ALA A 231 26.67 2.82 26.89
CA ALA A 231 25.84 2.26 25.82
C ALA A 231 24.58 3.12 25.60
N LEU A 232 23.94 3.62 26.66
CA LEU A 232 22.79 4.53 26.58
C LEU A 232 23.15 5.92 26.05
N GLY A 233 24.40 6.38 26.29
CA GLY A 233 24.93 7.64 25.72
C GLY A 233 25.19 7.60 24.21
N GLN A 234 25.12 6.41 23.58
CA GLN A 234 25.32 6.20 22.15
C GLN A 234 23.99 5.86 21.44
N ILE A 235 22.87 6.43 21.91
CA ILE A 235 21.58 6.28 21.23
C ILE A 235 21.71 6.91 19.84
N ASP A 236 21.40 6.11 18.83
CA ASP A 236 21.46 6.47 17.43
C ASP A 236 20.28 7.41 17.05
N GLU A 237 20.36 8.02 15.87
CA GLU A 237 19.31 8.85 15.27
C GLU A 237 17.96 8.13 15.30
N SER A 238 16.90 8.81 15.73
CA SER A 238 15.54 8.24 15.73
C SER A 238 14.94 8.19 14.34
N PHE A 239 13.86 7.41 14.17
CA PHE A 239 13.10 7.37 12.91
C PHE A 239 12.65 8.77 12.46
N SER A 240 12.11 9.59 13.38
CA SER A 240 11.64 10.95 13.06
C SER A 240 12.77 11.86 12.59
N GLU A 241 13.92 11.81 13.24
CA GLU A 241 15.09 12.62 12.87
C GLU A 241 15.64 12.18 11.51
N MET A 242 15.78 10.87 11.27
CA MET A 242 16.20 10.33 9.97
C MET A 242 15.24 10.73 8.86
N LEU A 243 13.92 10.61 9.08
CA LEU A 243 12.91 10.99 8.10
C LEU A 243 13.05 12.47 7.70
N LEU A 244 13.13 13.39 8.66
CA LEU A 244 13.26 14.82 8.39
C LEU A 244 14.57 15.13 7.65
N ARG A 245 15.69 14.54 8.07
CA ARG A 245 16.96 14.68 7.38
C ARG A 245 16.88 14.19 5.92
N LYS A 246 16.27 13.04 5.68
CA LYS A 246 16.09 12.50 4.32
C LYS A 246 15.19 13.37 3.45
N ILE A 247 14.15 14.01 4.01
CA ILE A 247 13.31 14.99 3.31
C ILE A 247 14.16 16.17 2.86
N ASP A 248 14.99 16.72 3.76
CA ASP A 248 15.89 17.84 3.46
C ASP A 248 16.96 17.45 2.41
N GLU A 249 17.58 16.26 2.52
CA GLU A 249 18.55 15.73 1.55
C GLU A 249 17.97 15.59 0.14
N LYS A 250 16.69 15.22 0.02
CA LYS A 250 15.98 15.11 -1.26
C LYS A 250 15.43 16.45 -1.76
N GLY A 251 15.58 17.54 -1.02
CA GLY A 251 15.06 18.87 -1.36
C GLY A 251 13.54 18.92 -1.46
N MET A 252 12.84 18.02 -0.78
CA MET A 252 11.39 17.97 -0.74
C MET A 252 10.83 18.83 0.38
N THR A 253 9.62 19.34 0.19
CA THR A 253 8.85 19.90 1.30
C THR A 253 8.15 18.78 2.09
N ASP A 254 7.86 19.04 3.37
CA ASP A 254 7.06 18.14 4.20
C ASP A 254 5.76 17.73 3.50
N ALA A 255 5.07 18.69 2.90
CA ALA A 255 3.81 18.48 2.21
C ALA A 255 3.96 17.53 1.00
N GLN A 256 5.01 17.68 0.21
CA GLN A 256 5.32 16.77 -0.89
C GLN A 256 5.59 15.35 -0.38
N CYS A 257 6.37 15.22 0.69
CA CYS A 257 6.73 13.91 1.25
C CYS A 257 5.50 13.16 1.77
N TYR A 258 4.70 13.74 2.69
CA TYR A 258 3.57 13.01 3.26
C TYR A 258 2.47 12.72 2.21
N LYS A 259 2.27 13.61 1.23
CA LYS A 259 1.32 13.38 0.14
C LYS A 259 1.80 12.25 -0.79
N LYS A 260 3.08 12.24 -1.16
CA LYS A 260 3.67 11.17 -1.96
C LYS A 260 3.65 9.83 -1.23
N ALA A 261 3.86 9.83 0.09
CA ALA A 261 3.72 8.66 0.95
C ALA A 261 2.25 8.23 1.16
N ASN A 262 1.28 8.98 0.67
CA ASN A 262 -0.15 8.79 0.93
C ASN A 262 -0.49 8.78 2.43
N ILE A 263 0.18 9.63 3.20
CA ILE A 263 0.01 9.80 4.65
C ILE A 263 -0.75 11.10 4.93
N ASP A 264 -1.65 11.08 5.92
CA ASP A 264 -2.39 12.27 6.28
C ASP A 264 -1.50 13.29 7.04
N ARG A 265 -1.85 14.58 6.90
CA ARG A 265 -1.12 15.69 7.52
C ARG A 265 -1.05 15.58 9.05
N LYS A 266 -2.10 15.07 9.72
CA LYS A 266 -2.13 14.99 11.20
C LYS A 266 -1.11 13.97 11.69
N LEU A 267 -1.03 12.81 11.02
CA LEU A 267 -0.05 11.78 11.33
C LEU A 267 1.38 12.31 11.10
N PHE A 268 1.63 12.98 9.98
CA PHE A 268 2.94 13.59 9.71
C PHE A 268 3.31 14.65 10.76
N SER A 269 2.39 15.55 11.13
CA SER A 269 2.61 16.53 12.18
C SER A 269 2.99 15.89 13.53
N LYS A 270 2.37 14.75 13.86
CA LYS A 270 2.70 13.99 15.06
C LYS A 270 4.13 13.41 14.99
N ILE A 271 4.52 12.83 13.86
CA ILE A 271 5.87 12.31 13.62
C ILE A 271 6.91 13.44 13.76
N ARG A 272 6.64 14.62 13.19
CA ARG A 272 7.53 15.77 13.24
C ARG A 272 7.70 16.34 14.63
N SER A 273 6.62 16.37 15.44
CA SER A 273 6.64 16.96 16.79
C SER A 273 7.22 16.04 17.86
N ASP A 274 7.17 14.72 17.65
CA ASP A 274 7.64 13.71 18.60
C ASP A 274 8.88 13.00 18.03
N LYS A 275 10.06 13.32 18.56
CA LYS A 275 11.33 12.72 18.15
C LYS A 275 11.39 11.20 18.39
N LEU A 276 10.66 10.71 19.38
CA LEU A 276 10.62 9.28 19.74
C LEU A 276 9.40 8.56 19.16
N TYR A 277 8.69 9.19 18.21
CA TYR A 277 7.54 8.59 17.59
C TYR A 277 7.90 7.28 16.87
N LYS A 278 7.13 6.24 17.18
CA LYS A 278 7.27 4.92 16.51
C LYS A 278 6.11 4.74 15.52
N PRO A 279 6.37 4.85 14.20
CA PRO A 279 5.36 4.59 13.19
C PRO A 279 5.00 3.10 13.12
N SER A 280 3.90 2.77 12.44
CA SER A 280 3.66 1.40 12.01
C SER A 280 4.64 1.01 10.88
N LYS A 281 4.88 -0.28 10.67
CA LYS A 281 5.75 -0.75 9.58
C LYS A 281 5.28 -0.27 8.20
N PRO A 282 3.97 -0.37 7.83
CA PRO A 282 3.48 0.18 6.58
C PRO A 282 3.71 1.69 6.44
N THR A 283 3.60 2.46 7.54
CA THR A 283 3.88 3.90 7.53
C THR A 283 5.36 4.20 7.26
N ALA A 284 6.27 3.48 7.92
CA ALA A 284 7.71 3.65 7.70
C ALA A 284 8.10 3.32 6.25
N ILE A 285 7.57 2.23 5.69
CA ILE A 285 7.77 1.84 4.30
C ILE A 285 7.19 2.88 3.34
N ALA A 286 5.99 3.41 3.61
CA ALA A 286 5.39 4.43 2.77
C ALA A 286 6.28 5.68 2.63
N PHE A 287 6.96 6.08 3.70
CA PHE A 287 7.95 7.17 3.64
C PHE A 287 9.22 6.77 2.88
N ALA A 288 9.72 5.54 3.06
CA ALA A 288 10.88 5.06 2.29
C ALA A 288 10.60 5.08 0.79
N ILE A 289 9.42 4.62 0.37
CA ILE A 289 8.95 4.66 -1.02
C ILE A 289 8.80 6.11 -1.52
N ALA A 290 8.19 7.01 -0.73
CA ALA A 290 7.99 8.41 -1.12
C ALA A 290 9.31 9.16 -1.32
N LEU A 291 10.33 8.81 -0.54
CA LEU A 291 11.68 9.36 -0.62
C LEU A 291 12.55 8.65 -1.65
N GLU A 292 12.04 7.61 -2.32
CA GLU A 292 12.80 6.80 -3.29
C GLU A 292 14.13 6.33 -2.71
N LEU A 293 14.06 5.71 -1.52
CA LEU A 293 15.23 5.16 -0.86
C LEU A 293 15.65 3.83 -1.48
N SER A 294 16.96 3.60 -1.54
CA SER A 294 17.49 2.29 -1.89
C SER A 294 17.07 1.22 -0.88
N LEU A 295 17.28 -0.05 -1.22
CA LEU A 295 16.93 -1.16 -0.31
C LEU A 295 17.70 -1.07 1.02
N ASP A 296 18.98 -0.71 0.99
CA ASP A 296 19.83 -0.56 2.19
C ASP A 296 19.35 0.63 3.06
N GLU A 297 19.07 1.78 2.46
CA GLU A 297 18.51 2.93 3.17
C GLU A 297 17.13 2.64 3.74
N THR A 298 16.33 1.85 3.04
CA THR A 298 15.01 1.40 3.52
C THR A 298 15.16 0.47 4.73
N LYS A 299 16.10 -0.48 4.67
CA LYS A 299 16.41 -1.37 5.80
C LYS A 299 16.89 -0.57 7.03
N ASP A 300 17.73 0.44 6.83
CA ASP A 300 18.19 1.33 7.91
C ASP A 300 17.01 2.13 8.51
N MET A 301 16.19 2.75 7.69
CA MET A 301 14.99 3.48 8.15
C MET A 301 14.03 2.58 8.94
N LEU A 302 13.82 1.35 8.50
CA LEU A 302 12.97 0.39 9.19
C LEU A 302 13.59 -0.02 10.54
N MET A 303 14.89 -0.22 10.60
CA MET A 303 15.61 -0.54 11.83
C MET A 303 15.46 0.57 12.87
N LYS A 304 15.52 1.86 12.48
CA LYS A 304 15.24 3.01 13.39
C LYS A 304 13.80 3.01 13.90
N ALA A 305 12.86 2.47 13.15
CA ALA A 305 11.46 2.28 13.57
C ALA A 305 11.24 1.00 14.40
N GLY A 306 12.26 0.13 14.53
CA GLY A 306 12.20 -1.16 15.21
C GLY A 306 11.60 -2.28 14.35
N PHE A 307 11.73 -2.19 13.02
CA PHE A 307 11.27 -3.19 12.05
C PHE A 307 12.42 -3.68 11.15
N ALA A 308 12.15 -4.78 10.45
CA ALA A 308 13.01 -5.30 9.39
C ALA A 308 12.14 -5.86 8.25
N LEU A 309 12.68 -5.94 7.03
CA LEU A 309 12.10 -6.76 5.96
C LEU A 309 12.46 -8.22 6.21
N SER A 310 11.53 -9.12 5.93
CA SER A 310 11.70 -10.56 6.13
C SER A 310 11.11 -11.34 4.96
N HIS A 311 11.87 -12.25 4.39
CA HIS A 311 11.40 -13.13 3.31
C HIS A 311 10.37 -14.17 3.77
N SER A 312 10.12 -14.30 5.07
CA SER A 312 9.02 -15.12 5.60
C SER A 312 7.64 -14.45 5.47
N ASN A 313 7.57 -13.22 4.95
CA ASN A 313 6.34 -12.44 4.85
C ASN A 313 6.15 -11.90 3.44
N LYS A 314 5.07 -12.31 2.77
CA LYS A 314 4.72 -11.86 1.40
C LYS A 314 4.65 -10.35 1.25
N PHE A 315 4.17 -9.64 2.27
CA PHE A 315 4.16 -8.18 2.26
C PHE A 315 5.57 -7.60 2.08
N ASP A 316 6.55 -8.12 2.83
CA ASP A 316 7.94 -7.64 2.79
C ASP A 316 8.61 -7.97 1.46
N ILE A 317 8.40 -9.17 0.94
CA ILE A 317 8.91 -9.61 -0.36
C ILE A 317 8.38 -8.72 -1.50
N ILE A 318 7.08 -8.38 -1.48
CA ILE A 318 6.49 -7.47 -2.47
C ILE A 318 7.15 -6.09 -2.40
N ILE A 319 7.35 -5.56 -1.19
CA ILE A 319 8.01 -4.26 -1.01
C ILE A 319 9.45 -4.29 -1.55
N GLU A 320 10.22 -5.34 -1.22
CA GLU A 320 11.59 -5.52 -1.68
C GLU A 320 11.65 -5.60 -3.21
N TYR A 321 10.78 -6.40 -3.83
CA TYR A 321 10.65 -6.48 -5.29
C TYR A 321 10.49 -5.11 -5.95
N PHE A 322 9.59 -4.26 -5.43
CA PHE A 322 9.35 -2.94 -6.01
C PHE A 322 10.54 -1.99 -5.84
N ILE A 323 11.23 -2.03 -4.69
CA ILE A 323 12.42 -1.21 -4.44
C ILE A 323 13.57 -1.64 -5.34
N GLU A 324 13.82 -2.95 -5.51
CA GLU A 324 14.88 -3.48 -6.37
C GLU A 324 14.65 -3.17 -7.86
N ASN A 325 13.38 -3.07 -8.28
CA ASN A 325 13.02 -2.64 -9.62
C ASN A 325 12.90 -1.11 -9.78
N GLU A 326 13.36 -0.33 -8.77
CA GLU A 326 13.30 1.14 -8.76
C GLU A 326 11.89 1.71 -9.03
N ASN A 327 10.86 0.96 -8.66
CA ASN A 327 9.47 1.36 -8.82
C ASN A 327 8.90 1.83 -7.48
N TYR A 328 8.85 3.14 -7.30
CA TYR A 328 8.40 3.81 -6.08
C TYR A 328 6.96 4.34 -6.16
N ASN A 329 6.16 3.79 -7.07
CA ASN A 329 4.74 4.17 -7.17
C ASN A 329 3.92 3.47 -6.09
N VAL A 330 3.59 4.19 -5.01
CA VAL A 330 2.79 3.68 -3.87
C VAL A 330 1.49 3.02 -4.32
N PHE A 331 0.90 3.46 -5.41
CA PHE A 331 -0.37 2.94 -5.88
C PHE A 331 -0.21 1.61 -6.61
N GLU A 332 0.84 1.45 -7.41
CA GLU A 332 1.18 0.17 -8.03
C GLU A 332 1.57 -0.87 -6.98
N ILE A 333 2.33 -0.45 -5.96
CA ILE A 333 2.67 -1.29 -4.81
C ILE A 333 1.38 -1.72 -4.08
N ASN A 334 0.46 -0.79 -3.81
CA ASN A 334 -0.80 -1.10 -3.15
C ASN A 334 -1.71 -2.01 -4.02
N GLU A 335 -1.64 -1.87 -5.33
CA GLU A 335 -2.30 -2.78 -6.26
C GLU A 335 -1.78 -4.20 -6.10
N ALA A 336 -0.47 -4.37 -6.07
CA ALA A 336 0.17 -5.66 -5.83
C ALA A 336 -0.18 -6.22 -4.44
N LEU A 337 0.00 -5.43 -3.39
CA LEU A 337 -0.33 -5.84 -2.02
C LEU A 337 -1.79 -6.31 -1.89
N PHE A 338 -2.73 -5.61 -2.52
CA PHE A 338 -4.14 -5.99 -2.54
C PHE A 338 -4.37 -7.32 -3.26
N ALA A 339 -3.71 -7.54 -4.41
CA ALA A 339 -3.85 -8.77 -5.19
C ALA A 339 -3.37 -10.00 -4.42
N PHE A 340 -2.38 -9.85 -3.55
CA PHE A 340 -1.85 -10.91 -2.70
C PHE A 340 -2.47 -10.93 -1.28
N ASP A 341 -3.61 -10.26 -1.05
CA ASP A 341 -4.32 -10.16 0.23
C ASP A 341 -3.45 -9.61 1.37
N GLN A 342 -2.55 -8.67 1.07
CA GLN A 342 -1.71 -8.00 2.06
C GLN A 342 -2.29 -6.64 2.49
N SER A 343 -1.83 -6.13 3.64
CA SER A 343 -2.16 -4.78 4.12
C SER A 343 -1.57 -3.72 3.18
N LEU A 344 -2.32 -2.64 2.94
CA LEU A 344 -1.87 -1.57 2.04
C LEU A 344 -0.92 -0.60 2.75
N LEU A 345 -0.04 0.03 1.96
CA LEU A 345 0.80 1.14 2.43
C LEU A 345 -0.03 2.39 2.65
N GLY A 346 0.31 3.13 3.71
CA GLY A 346 -0.38 4.37 4.04
C GLY A 346 -1.83 4.15 4.51
N ALA A 347 -2.24 2.94 4.95
CA ALA A 347 -3.57 2.64 5.48
C ALA A 347 -3.65 2.83 7.00
#